data_09e968d3045d4c41a1c10af4530e4417
#
_entry.id   09e968d3045d4c41a1c10af4530e4417
#
_cell.length_a   1.000
_cell.length_b   1.000
_cell.length_c   1.000
_cell.angle_alpha   90.00
_cell.angle_beta   90.00
_cell.angle_gamma   90.00
#
_symmetry.space_group_name_H-M   'P 1'
#
loop_
_entity.id
_entity.type
_entity.pdbx_description
1 polymer ?
#
loop_
_entity_poly.entity_id
_entity_poly.type
_entity_poly.pdbx_seq_one_letter_code
_entity_poly.pdbx_strand_id
1 'polypeptide(L)'
;MLLGSNPAAFMYMAGPSFAQVLYDCGTDEQKGWAQTCVERGWGATMVLTEPDAGSDVGAGRTKAVRQDDGSWHIDGVKRFITSGDSDLAENIFHLVLARPEGAQPGTKGLSLFFVPKFHFDPETGELGERNGVYVTGVEHKMGLKVSATCELTFGATDVPAKGWLVGDVHDGIAQMFKVIEHARMMVGTKAIGTLSTGYLTALDYAKQRVQGADLTQMTDKAAPRVTITHHPDVRRSLMMQKAYAEGLRVVYLYTATIQDEIAAGEATGADVNLAERVNDLLLPIVKGVGSERAYEQLAQSLQTLGGSGYLQDYPIEQYIRDAKIDTLYEGTTAIQAQDFFFRKIIRDKGQALAYVNGEIQAFLDAEGGNGRLKVERELLATALTDVQAMLAAMTADLMAAREDTASLYKVGLASVRTLLSVGDLLIGWLLLRQATVALATLSGEVSATTPSAATPSAKDTPFYAGKVAVASFFAKTVLPELTARRAVTEATDTAIMELDEAAF
;
A
#
# COMPACT_ATOMS: atom_id res chain seq x y z
N MET A 1 -12.49 -3.38 11.15
CA MET A 1 -13.32 -4.59 11.33
C MET A 1 -13.67 -5.24 9.98
N LEU A 2 -14.39 -4.55 9.08
CA LEU A 2 -14.78 -5.11 7.78
C LEU A 2 -13.60 -5.62 6.96
N LEU A 3 -12.54 -4.84 6.81
CA LEU A 3 -11.34 -5.21 6.05
C LEU A 3 -10.57 -6.38 6.66
N GLY A 4 -10.57 -6.52 7.99
CA GLY A 4 -9.91 -7.64 8.67
C GLY A 4 -10.69 -8.95 8.62
N SER A 5 -12.03 -8.88 8.49
CA SER A 5 -12.89 -10.06 8.45
C SER A 5 -13.27 -10.48 7.04
N ASN A 6 -13.27 -9.54 6.09
CA ASN A 6 -13.61 -9.81 4.69
C ASN A 6 -12.80 -8.90 3.76
N PRO A 7 -11.54 -9.24 3.46
CA PRO A 7 -10.71 -8.47 2.54
C PRO A 7 -11.34 -8.29 1.14
N ALA A 8 -12.19 -9.22 0.71
CA ALA A 8 -12.84 -9.14 -0.59
C ALA A 8 -13.91 -8.04 -0.66
N ALA A 9 -14.57 -7.71 0.46
CA ALA A 9 -15.54 -6.62 0.49
C ALA A 9 -14.94 -5.26 0.09
N PHE A 10 -13.66 -5.08 0.38
CA PHE A 10 -12.89 -3.91 -0.01
C PHE A 10 -12.90 -3.66 -1.53
N MET A 11 -12.87 -4.71 -2.35
CA MET A 11 -12.79 -4.61 -3.80
C MET A 11 -14.04 -3.98 -4.45
N TYR A 12 -15.15 -3.91 -3.70
CA TYR A 12 -16.42 -3.33 -4.17
C TYR A 12 -16.66 -1.90 -3.66
N MET A 13 -15.74 -1.32 -2.89
CA MET A 13 -15.92 -0.01 -2.26
C MET A 13 -15.27 1.15 -3.05
N ALA A 14 -14.80 0.92 -4.26
CA ALA A 14 -14.04 1.90 -5.04
C ALA A 14 -14.91 3.01 -5.68
N GLY A 15 -16.22 2.81 -5.79
CA GLY A 15 -17.14 3.71 -6.51
C GLY A 15 -16.97 5.20 -6.16
N PRO A 16 -17.10 5.61 -4.90
CA PRO A 16 -16.99 7.03 -4.52
C PRO A 16 -15.63 7.64 -4.84
N SER A 17 -14.53 6.92 -4.58
CA SER A 17 -13.17 7.42 -4.85
C SER A 17 -12.89 7.63 -6.34
N PHE A 18 -13.44 6.77 -7.20
CA PHE A 18 -13.28 6.90 -8.65
C PHE A 18 -14.22 7.96 -9.23
N ALA A 19 -15.43 8.11 -8.66
CA ALA A 19 -16.32 9.22 -8.99
C ALA A 19 -15.69 10.58 -8.63
N GLN A 20 -14.92 10.67 -7.55
CA GLN A 20 -14.18 11.88 -7.20
C GLN A 20 -13.19 12.27 -8.30
N VAL A 21 -12.46 11.32 -8.88
CA VAL A 21 -11.55 11.63 -10.00
C VAL A 21 -12.29 12.15 -11.24
N LEU A 22 -13.48 11.57 -11.52
CA LEU A 22 -14.34 12.08 -12.58
C LEU A 22 -14.81 13.51 -12.29
N TYR A 23 -15.16 13.81 -11.04
CA TYR A 23 -15.55 15.14 -10.60
C TYR A 23 -14.42 16.16 -10.73
N ASP A 24 -13.20 15.81 -10.30
CA ASP A 24 -12.05 16.72 -10.28
C ASP A 24 -11.47 17.00 -11.69
N CYS A 25 -11.56 16.03 -12.60
CA CYS A 25 -10.91 16.09 -13.90
C CYS A 25 -11.89 16.31 -15.06
N GLY A 26 -13.19 16.07 -14.84
CA GLY A 26 -14.20 16.11 -15.88
C GLY A 26 -14.78 17.49 -16.15
N THR A 27 -15.60 17.56 -17.21
CA THR A 27 -16.42 18.73 -17.52
C THR A 27 -17.52 18.96 -16.47
N ASP A 28 -18.19 20.10 -16.50
CA ASP A 28 -19.31 20.37 -15.58
C ASP A 28 -20.45 19.35 -15.72
N GLU A 29 -20.70 18.85 -16.94
CA GLU A 29 -21.64 17.76 -17.18
C GLU A 29 -21.16 16.45 -16.50
N GLN A 30 -19.88 16.11 -16.64
CA GLN A 30 -19.28 14.93 -16.02
C GLN A 30 -19.22 15.01 -14.49
N LYS A 31 -19.17 16.20 -13.91
CA LYS A 31 -19.34 16.39 -12.46
C LYS A 31 -20.75 15.98 -12.02
N GLY A 32 -21.78 16.27 -12.81
CA GLY A 32 -23.13 15.76 -12.59
C GLY A 32 -23.19 14.22 -12.65
N TRP A 33 -22.51 13.62 -13.62
CA TRP A 33 -22.40 12.14 -13.69
C TRP A 33 -21.72 11.54 -12.48
N ALA A 34 -20.66 12.18 -11.99
CA ALA A 34 -19.97 11.74 -10.77
C ALA A 34 -20.90 11.73 -9.55
N GLN A 35 -21.72 12.76 -9.40
CA GLN A 35 -22.75 12.84 -8.36
C GLN A 35 -23.77 11.71 -8.49
N THR A 36 -24.29 11.48 -9.70
CA THR A 36 -25.22 10.38 -10.00
C THR A 36 -24.59 9.03 -9.66
N CYS A 37 -23.33 8.78 -10.00
CA CYS A 37 -22.62 7.55 -9.67
C CYS A 37 -22.57 7.30 -8.15
N VAL A 38 -22.34 8.36 -7.35
CA VAL A 38 -22.30 8.25 -5.89
C VAL A 38 -23.69 8.06 -5.29
N GLU A 39 -24.67 8.87 -5.71
CA GLU A 39 -26.05 8.82 -5.19
C GLU A 39 -26.74 7.49 -5.50
N ARG A 40 -26.49 6.93 -6.68
CA ARG A 40 -27.01 5.62 -7.11
C ARG A 40 -26.19 4.44 -6.60
N GLY A 41 -25.03 4.67 -5.96
CA GLY A 41 -24.15 3.61 -5.49
C GLY A 41 -23.59 2.73 -6.61
N TRP A 42 -23.31 3.30 -7.78
CA TRP A 42 -22.77 2.55 -8.91
C TRP A 42 -21.38 1.99 -8.62
N GLY A 43 -21.12 0.79 -9.14
CA GLY A 43 -19.78 0.19 -9.11
C GLY A 43 -18.81 0.96 -10.00
N ALA A 44 -17.53 0.86 -9.71
CA ALA A 44 -16.47 1.50 -10.49
C ALA A 44 -15.29 0.57 -10.72
N THR A 45 -14.62 0.73 -11.86
CA THR A 45 -13.40 0.00 -12.17
C THR A 45 -12.31 0.90 -12.72
N MET A 46 -11.09 0.55 -12.39
CA MET A 46 -9.87 1.12 -12.94
C MET A 46 -9.34 0.21 -14.06
N VAL A 47 -9.29 0.69 -15.30
CA VAL A 47 -9.11 -0.15 -16.48
C VAL A 47 -7.86 0.24 -17.26
N LEU A 48 -6.70 -0.26 -16.81
CA LEU A 48 -5.38 0.03 -17.40
C LEU A 48 -4.82 -1.17 -18.15
N THR A 49 -4.64 -2.28 -17.42
CA THR A 49 -3.84 -3.44 -17.82
C THR A 49 -4.41 -4.16 -19.05
N GLU A 50 -3.53 -4.50 -19.96
CA GLU A 50 -3.81 -5.34 -21.13
C GLU A 50 -2.99 -6.63 -21.08
N PRO A 51 -3.31 -7.67 -21.88
CA PRO A 51 -2.57 -8.93 -21.86
C PRO A 51 -1.04 -8.78 -21.96
N ASP A 52 -0.56 -7.84 -22.79
CA ASP A 52 0.87 -7.60 -23.03
C ASP A 52 1.38 -6.29 -22.41
N ALA A 53 0.59 -5.58 -21.62
CA ALA A 53 0.90 -4.26 -21.06
C ALA A 53 0.42 -4.16 -19.60
N GLY A 54 1.22 -4.73 -18.67
CA GLY A 54 1.00 -4.65 -17.23
C GLY A 54 1.81 -3.53 -16.60
N SER A 55 3.06 -3.81 -16.20
CA SER A 55 3.97 -2.78 -15.64
C SER A 55 4.35 -1.71 -16.67
N ASP A 56 4.50 -2.07 -17.94
CA ASP A 56 4.63 -1.12 -19.06
C ASP A 56 3.25 -0.75 -19.62
N VAL A 57 2.55 0.12 -18.91
CA VAL A 57 1.22 0.63 -19.32
C VAL A 57 1.28 1.36 -20.67
N GLY A 58 2.44 1.96 -21.00
CA GLY A 58 2.65 2.67 -22.27
C GLY A 58 2.59 1.79 -23.51
N ALA A 59 2.76 0.47 -23.36
CA ALA A 59 2.63 -0.51 -24.44
C ALA A 59 1.17 -0.88 -24.77
N GLY A 60 0.18 -0.34 -24.04
CA GLY A 60 -1.25 -0.60 -24.25
C GLY A 60 -1.70 -0.27 -25.66
N ARG A 61 -2.55 -1.17 -26.23
CA ARG A 61 -3.03 -1.16 -27.64
C ARG A 61 -4.50 -0.79 -27.76
N THR A 62 -5.26 -0.72 -26.68
CA THR A 62 -6.67 -0.29 -26.69
C THR A 62 -6.77 1.08 -27.35
N LYS A 63 -7.62 1.19 -28.36
CA LYS A 63 -7.81 2.40 -29.18
C LYS A 63 -9.05 3.16 -28.77
N ALA A 64 -9.06 4.45 -29.06
CA ALA A 64 -10.22 5.32 -28.95
C ALA A 64 -10.39 6.10 -30.25
N VAL A 65 -11.54 6.00 -30.88
CA VAL A 65 -11.87 6.70 -32.15
C VAL A 65 -13.00 7.67 -31.91
N ARG A 66 -12.73 8.96 -32.15
CA ARG A 66 -13.70 10.02 -31.93
C ARG A 66 -14.87 9.91 -32.93
N GLN A 67 -16.08 10.15 -32.43
CA GLN A 67 -17.31 10.16 -33.23
C GLN A 67 -17.84 11.59 -33.42
N ASP A 68 -18.71 11.76 -34.42
CA ASP A 68 -19.30 13.07 -34.76
C ASP A 68 -20.19 13.65 -33.64
N ASP A 69 -20.75 12.78 -32.78
CA ASP A 69 -21.56 13.18 -31.62
C ASP A 69 -20.74 13.56 -30.38
N GLY A 70 -19.41 13.63 -30.51
CA GLY A 70 -18.49 13.98 -29.44
C GLY A 70 -18.09 12.82 -28.53
N SER A 71 -18.73 11.66 -28.65
CA SER A 71 -18.32 10.43 -27.96
C SER A 71 -17.11 9.76 -28.61
N TRP A 72 -16.64 8.68 -28.01
CA TRP A 72 -15.53 7.88 -28.51
C TRP A 72 -15.89 6.41 -28.53
N HIS A 73 -15.54 5.71 -29.60
CA HIS A 73 -15.62 4.25 -29.65
C HIS A 73 -14.30 3.67 -29.13
N ILE A 74 -14.39 2.86 -28.09
CA ILE A 74 -13.26 2.17 -27.48
C ILE A 74 -13.20 0.76 -28.04
N ASP A 75 -12.00 0.34 -28.49
CA ASP A 75 -11.75 -0.98 -29.05
C ASP A 75 -10.49 -1.59 -28.42
N GLY A 76 -10.62 -2.77 -27.84
CA GLY A 76 -9.51 -3.50 -27.25
C GLY A 76 -9.92 -4.43 -26.12
N VAL A 77 -8.90 -5.11 -25.55
CA VAL A 77 -9.06 -6.07 -24.46
C VAL A 77 -8.27 -5.61 -23.25
N LYS A 78 -8.92 -5.59 -22.11
CA LYS A 78 -8.34 -5.27 -20.82
C LYS A 78 -8.40 -6.47 -19.89
N ARG A 79 -7.34 -6.68 -19.12
CA ARG A 79 -7.19 -7.86 -18.27
C ARG A 79 -6.95 -7.51 -16.81
N PHE A 80 -7.28 -8.45 -15.93
CA PHE A 80 -7.15 -8.30 -14.48
C PHE A 80 -7.99 -7.15 -13.90
N ILE A 81 -9.18 -6.89 -14.47
CA ILE A 81 -10.02 -5.78 -14.03
C ILE A 81 -10.85 -6.23 -12.83
N THR A 82 -10.52 -5.69 -11.67
CA THR A 82 -11.24 -5.92 -10.42
C THR A 82 -12.65 -5.38 -10.50
N SER A 83 -13.63 -6.20 -10.13
CA SER A 83 -15.06 -5.86 -10.13
C SER A 83 -15.59 -5.44 -11.52
N GLY A 84 -15.03 -6.04 -12.58
CA GLY A 84 -15.33 -5.68 -13.96
C GLY A 84 -16.80 -5.83 -14.34
N ASP A 85 -17.51 -6.78 -13.73
CA ASP A 85 -18.97 -6.91 -13.80
C ASP A 85 -19.50 -7.58 -12.52
N SER A 86 -20.70 -7.18 -12.10
CA SER A 86 -21.47 -7.79 -11.01
C SER A 86 -22.91 -7.29 -11.06
N ASP A 87 -23.77 -7.88 -10.22
CA ASP A 87 -25.14 -7.47 -9.95
C ASP A 87 -25.31 -6.78 -8.59
N LEU A 88 -24.19 -6.38 -7.95
CA LEU A 88 -24.19 -5.67 -6.66
C LEU A 88 -24.65 -4.21 -6.80
N ALA A 89 -24.53 -3.65 -7.98
CA ALA A 89 -25.01 -2.31 -8.33
C ALA A 89 -25.78 -2.36 -9.66
N GLU A 90 -26.71 -1.46 -9.84
CA GLU A 90 -27.51 -1.38 -11.08
C GLU A 90 -26.67 -1.02 -12.30
N ASN A 91 -25.59 -0.27 -12.11
CA ASN A 91 -24.63 0.09 -13.15
C ASN A 91 -23.19 0.05 -12.63
N ILE A 92 -22.25 -0.01 -13.56
CA ILE A 92 -20.82 0.08 -13.30
C ILE A 92 -20.24 1.09 -14.31
N PHE A 93 -19.38 1.99 -13.85
CA PHE A 93 -18.61 2.83 -14.75
C PHE A 93 -17.13 2.43 -14.75
N HIS A 94 -16.54 2.43 -15.92
CA HIS A 94 -15.17 2.05 -16.16
C HIS A 94 -14.36 3.32 -16.48
N LEU A 95 -13.28 3.57 -15.72
CA LEU A 95 -12.29 4.57 -16.06
C LEU A 95 -11.20 3.89 -16.90
N VAL A 96 -11.27 4.07 -18.21
CA VAL A 96 -10.49 3.32 -19.19
C VAL A 96 -9.36 4.15 -19.75
N LEU A 97 -8.12 3.66 -19.63
CA LEU A 97 -7.00 4.19 -20.42
C LEU A 97 -7.04 3.61 -21.83
N ALA A 98 -7.13 4.48 -22.82
CA ALA A 98 -7.05 4.09 -24.22
C ALA A 98 -6.24 5.14 -25.01
N ARG A 99 -5.77 4.74 -26.19
CA ARG A 99 -4.98 5.58 -27.08
C ARG A 99 -5.87 6.18 -28.15
N PRO A 100 -6.06 7.51 -28.18
CA PRO A 100 -6.70 8.18 -29.29
C PRO A 100 -6.02 7.86 -30.61
N GLU A 101 -6.79 7.75 -31.69
CA GLU A 101 -6.27 7.52 -33.03
C GLU A 101 -5.27 8.60 -33.43
N GLY A 102 -4.12 8.22 -33.96
CA GLY A 102 -3.02 9.15 -34.30
C GLY A 102 -2.16 9.62 -33.15
N ALA A 103 -2.44 9.20 -31.89
CA ALA A 103 -1.64 9.61 -30.74
C ALA A 103 -0.27 8.90 -30.72
N GLN A 104 0.72 9.58 -30.11
CA GLN A 104 2.09 9.07 -29.95
C GLN A 104 2.13 7.78 -29.11
N PRO A 105 3.13 6.89 -29.35
CA PRO A 105 3.35 5.72 -28.49
C PRO A 105 3.77 6.13 -27.08
N GLY A 106 3.74 5.16 -26.16
CA GLY A 106 4.11 5.35 -24.76
C GLY A 106 2.99 5.98 -23.92
N THR A 107 3.30 6.30 -22.68
CA THR A 107 2.31 6.77 -21.70
C THR A 107 1.71 8.12 -22.04
N LYS A 108 2.49 8.99 -22.69
CA LYS A 108 2.03 10.34 -23.08
C LYS A 108 0.97 10.37 -24.19
N GLY A 109 0.75 9.25 -24.87
CA GLY A 109 -0.30 9.11 -25.88
C GLY A 109 -1.62 8.56 -25.34
N LEU A 110 -1.72 8.28 -24.04
CA LEU A 110 -2.92 7.70 -23.41
C LEU A 110 -3.84 8.79 -22.86
N SER A 111 -5.15 8.57 -23.02
CA SER A 111 -6.22 9.43 -22.49
C SER A 111 -7.15 8.60 -21.62
N LEU A 112 -7.87 9.25 -20.72
CA LEU A 112 -8.83 8.62 -19.82
C LEU A 112 -10.24 8.78 -20.36
N PHE A 113 -11.01 7.68 -20.33
CA PHE A 113 -12.38 7.65 -20.80
C PHE A 113 -13.31 7.11 -19.73
N PHE A 114 -14.45 7.76 -19.55
CA PHE A 114 -15.58 7.25 -18.79
C PHE A 114 -16.43 6.38 -19.72
N VAL A 115 -16.60 5.09 -19.37
CA VAL A 115 -17.34 4.10 -20.14
C VAL A 115 -18.32 3.39 -19.21
N PRO A 116 -19.64 3.68 -19.24
CA PRO A 116 -20.62 3.01 -18.40
C PRO A 116 -20.97 1.63 -18.95
N LYS A 117 -21.34 0.69 -18.08
CA LYS A 117 -21.86 -0.64 -18.43
C LYS A 117 -23.21 -0.55 -19.15
N PHE A 118 -24.10 0.31 -18.67
CA PHE A 118 -25.34 0.71 -19.31
C PHE A 118 -25.31 2.21 -19.55
N HIS A 119 -25.79 2.63 -20.71
CA HIS A 119 -26.05 4.05 -20.96
C HIS A 119 -27.06 4.57 -19.94
N PHE A 120 -27.07 5.84 -19.72
CA PHE A 120 -27.98 6.48 -18.77
C PHE A 120 -28.35 7.88 -19.25
N ASP A 121 -29.50 8.33 -18.80
CA ASP A 121 -29.92 9.72 -18.96
C ASP A 121 -29.13 10.62 -17.97
N PRO A 122 -28.38 11.62 -18.44
CA PRO A 122 -27.55 12.46 -17.58
C PRO A 122 -28.32 13.27 -16.52
N GLU A 123 -29.61 13.59 -16.77
CA GLU A 123 -30.43 14.41 -15.88
C GLU A 123 -31.14 13.57 -14.81
N THR A 124 -31.60 12.38 -15.17
CA THR A 124 -32.42 11.53 -14.30
C THR A 124 -31.64 10.35 -13.70
N GLY A 125 -30.52 9.96 -14.31
CA GLY A 125 -29.75 8.76 -13.99
C GLY A 125 -30.48 7.46 -14.40
N GLU A 126 -31.61 7.52 -15.15
CA GLU A 126 -32.31 6.35 -15.62
C GLU A 126 -31.45 5.55 -16.61
N LEU A 127 -31.43 4.23 -16.45
CA LEU A 127 -30.63 3.35 -17.27
C LEU A 127 -31.27 3.13 -18.64
N GLY A 128 -30.43 3.21 -19.66
CA GLY A 128 -30.76 2.91 -21.06
C GLY A 128 -30.23 1.55 -21.50
N GLU A 129 -29.83 1.48 -22.78
CA GLU A 129 -29.35 0.24 -23.41
C GLU A 129 -27.97 -0.17 -22.86
N ARG A 130 -27.66 -1.46 -23.00
CA ARG A 130 -26.35 -2.03 -22.69
C ARG A 130 -25.29 -1.45 -23.62
N ASN A 131 -24.20 -0.98 -23.03
CA ASN A 131 -23.03 -0.51 -23.78
C ASN A 131 -22.16 -1.69 -24.25
N GLY A 132 -21.35 -1.49 -25.29
CA GLY A 132 -20.49 -2.50 -25.93
C GLY A 132 -19.26 -2.91 -25.11
N VAL A 133 -19.38 -2.98 -23.79
CA VAL A 133 -18.34 -3.49 -22.88
C VAL A 133 -18.82 -4.78 -22.23
N TYR A 134 -18.06 -5.87 -22.39
CA TYR A 134 -18.45 -7.20 -21.94
C TYR A 134 -17.32 -7.92 -21.22
N VAL A 135 -17.68 -8.70 -20.21
CA VAL A 135 -16.77 -9.67 -19.60
C VAL A 135 -16.62 -10.86 -20.55
N THR A 136 -15.41 -11.12 -20.99
CA THR A 136 -15.05 -12.25 -21.85
C THR A 136 -14.33 -13.36 -21.08
N GLY A 137 -13.89 -13.10 -19.86
CA GLY A 137 -13.27 -14.08 -18.99
C GLY A 137 -13.24 -13.63 -17.53
N VAL A 138 -13.19 -14.61 -16.63
CA VAL A 138 -12.99 -14.40 -15.19
C VAL A 138 -11.78 -15.22 -14.75
N GLU A 139 -10.82 -14.59 -14.07
CA GLU A 139 -9.57 -15.19 -13.70
C GLU A 139 -9.72 -16.24 -12.58
N HIS A 140 -9.09 -17.41 -12.75
CA HIS A 140 -8.93 -18.41 -11.71
C HIS A 140 -7.76 -18.02 -10.81
N LYS A 141 -8.04 -17.63 -9.55
CA LYS A 141 -7.08 -16.97 -8.69
C LYS A 141 -6.67 -17.82 -7.49
N MET A 142 -5.49 -17.54 -6.94
CA MET A 142 -4.98 -18.09 -5.69
C MET A 142 -5.85 -17.68 -4.50
N GLY A 143 -6.19 -16.39 -4.39
CA GLY A 143 -6.98 -15.78 -3.32
C GLY A 143 -7.99 -14.78 -3.86
N LEU A 144 -8.69 -14.07 -2.96
CA LEU A 144 -9.78 -13.13 -3.27
C LEU A 144 -10.79 -13.72 -4.25
N LYS A 145 -11.16 -14.99 -4.07
CA LYS A 145 -11.97 -15.74 -5.04
C LYS A 145 -13.38 -15.20 -5.24
N VAL A 146 -13.93 -14.50 -4.22
CA VAL A 146 -15.24 -13.85 -4.31
C VAL A 146 -15.20 -12.51 -5.05
N SER A 147 -14.02 -11.93 -5.26
CA SER A 147 -13.86 -10.74 -6.10
C SER A 147 -13.74 -11.15 -7.56
N ALA A 148 -14.69 -10.73 -8.40
CA ALA A 148 -14.63 -10.95 -9.83
C ALA A 148 -13.45 -10.15 -10.41
N THR A 149 -12.44 -10.86 -10.94
CA THR A 149 -11.32 -10.27 -11.67
C THR A 149 -11.49 -10.64 -13.13
N CYS A 150 -11.83 -9.66 -13.95
CA CYS A 150 -12.37 -9.88 -15.27
C CYS A 150 -11.37 -9.54 -16.38
N GLU A 151 -11.51 -10.24 -17.49
CA GLU A 151 -11.12 -9.74 -18.79
C GLU A 151 -12.31 -8.98 -19.36
N LEU A 152 -12.09 -7.72 -19.77
CA LEU A 152 -13.08 -6.87 -20.40
C LEU A 152 -12.73 -6.66 -21.87
N THR A 153 -13.70 -6.93 -22.75
CA THR A 153 -13.57 -6.62 -24.18
C THR A 153 -14.49 -5.46 -24.54
N PHE A 154 -13.92 -4.48 -25.22
CA PHE A 154 -14.58 -3.27 -25.68
C PHE A 154 -14.77 -3.34 -27.20
N GLY A 155 -15.98 -3.12 -27.67
CA GLY A 155 -16.29 -3.04 -29.11
C GLY A 155 -16.21 -4.36 -29.89
N ALA A 156 -16.18 -5.53 -29.23
CA ALA A 156 -16.03 -6.83 -29.88
C ALA A 156 -17.34 -7.40 -30.49
N THR A 157 -18.45 -6.71 -30.31
CA THR A 157 -19.77 -7.09 -30.83
C THR A 157 -20.27 -6.00 -31.79
N ASP A 158 -21.45 -6.23 -32.38
CA ASP A 158 -22.13 -5.24 -33.23
C ASP A 158 -22.51 -3.94 -32.44
N VAL A 159 -22.41 -3.97 -31.11
CA VAL A 159 -22.62 -2.83 -30.23
C VAL A 159 -21.26 -2.17 -29.93
N PRO A 160 -21.02 -0.91 -30.37
CA PRO A 160 -19.78 -0.23 -30.07
C PRO A 160 -19.67 0.10 -28.57
N ALA A 161 -18.46 0.00 -28.01
CA ALA A 161 -18.19 0.45 -26.65
C ALA A 161 -18.04 1.99 -26.67
N LYS A 162 -19.11 2.68 -26.30
CA LYS A 162 -19.18 4.14 -26.29
C LYS A 162 -18.66 4.69 -24.97
N GLY A 163 -17.75 5.65 -25.07
CA GLY A 163 -17.17 6.35 -23.92
C GLY A 163 -17.02 7.84 -24.14
N TRP A 164 -16.71 8.56 -23.10
CA TRP A 164 -16.48 10.01 -23.10
C TRP A 164 -15.12 10.34 -22.53
N LEU A 165 -14.39 11.22 -23.20
CA LEU A 165 -13.10 11.70 -22.74
C LEU A 165 -13.25 12.43 -21.41
N VAL A 166 -12.42 12.10 -20.43
CA VAL A 166 -12.34 12.81 -19.15
C VAL A 166 -11.22 13.84 -19.24
N GLY A 167 -11.57 15.11 -19.09
CA GLY A 167 -10.61 16.21 -19.23
C GLY A 167 -10.05 16.32 -20.64
N ASP A 168 -8.71 16.49 -20.77
CA ASP A 168 -8.04 16.70 -22.04
C ASP A 168 -7.38 15.42 -22.58
N VAL A 169 -7.19 15.37 -23.91
CA VAL A 169 -6.45 14.29 -24.56
C VAL A 169 -5.00 14.29 -24.07
N HIS A 170 -4.44 13.08 -23.92
CA HIS A 170 -3.05 12.81 -23.46
C HIS A 170 -2.77 13.05 -21.97
N ASP A 171 -3.76 13.44 -21.17
CA ASP A 171 -3.64 13.58 -19.72
C ASP A 171 -4.04 12.32 -18.95
N GLY A 172 -4.42 11.25 -19.65
CA GLY A 172 -4.99 10.05 -19.05
C GLY A 172 -4.11 9.41 -17.97
N ILE A 173 -2.79 9.45 -18.13
CA ILE A 173 -1.87 8.91 -17.10
C ILE A 173 -1.88 9.79 -15.84
N ALA A 174 -1.86 11.10 -15.96
CA ALA A 174 -1.89 11.99 -14.80
C ALA A 174 -3.21 11.85 -14.02
N GLN A 175 -4.34 11.77 -14.73
CA GLN A 175 -5.66 11.54 -14.15
C GLN A 175 -5.78 10.17 -13.50
N MET A 176 -5.25 9.11 -14.14
CA MET A 176 -5.24 7.77 -13.59
C MET A 176 -4.34 7.66 -12.35
N PHE A 177 -3.28 8.46 -12.23
CA PHE A 177 -2.47 8.50 -11.01
C PHE A 177 -3.27 8.99 -9.80
N LYS A 178 -4.25 9.89 -9.95
CA LYS A 178 -5.17 10.26 -8.87
C LYS A 178 -6.00 9.06 -8.39
N VAL A 179 -6.48 8.22 -9.32
CA VAL A 179 -7.13 6.95 -8.97
C VAL A 179 -6.17 6.02 -8.21
N ILE A 180 -4.93 5.88 -8.71
CA ILE A 180 -3.90 5.02 -8.14
C ILE A 180 -3.50 5.47 -6.72
N GLU A 181 -3.46 6.75 -6.42
CA GLU A 181 -3.16 7.28 -5.08
C GLU A 181 -4.17 6.76 -4.05
N HIS A 182 -5.45 6.89 -4.34
CA HIS A 182 -6.50 6.32 -3.49
C HIS A 182 -6.36 4.79 -3.39
N ALA A 183 -6.11 4.11 -4.51
CA ALA A 183 -5.94 2.66 -4.53
C ALA A 183 -4.74 2.22 -3.66
N ARG A 184 -3.62 2.92 -3.68
CA ARG A 184 -2.42 2.63 -2.84
C ARG A 184 -2.74 2.73 -1.35
N MET A 185 -3.45 3.77 -0.91
CA MET A 185 -3.91 3.90 0.48
C MET A 185 -4.85 2.75 0.85
N MET A 186 -5.78 2.40 -0.02
CA MET A 186 -6.71 1.29 0.20
C MET A 186 -5.97 -0.05 0.33
N VAL A 187 -4.97 -0.33 -0.53
CA VAL A 187 -4.15 -1.55 -0.44
C VAL A 187 -3.41 -1.61 0.89
N GLY A 188 -2.82 -0.50 1.34
CA GLY A 188 -2.19 -0.41 2.65
C GLY A 188 -3.16 -0.71 3.79
N THR A 189 -4.37 -0.14 3.74
CA THR A 189 -5.44 -0.40 4.74
C THR A 189 -5.83 -1.88 4.77
N LYS A 190 -6.02 -2.50 3.60
CA LYS A 190 -6.33 -3.92 3.49
C LYS A 190 -5.21 -4.79 4.10
N ALA A 191 -3.96 -4.51 3.76
CA ALA A 191 -2.80 -5.24 4.27
C ALA A 191 -2.71 -5.17 5.81
N ILE A 192 -2.87 -3.97 6.40
CA ILE A 192 -2.87 -3.75 7.85
C ILE A 192 -4.04 -4.47 8.51
N GLY A 193 -5.25 -4.39 7.92
CA GLY A 193 -6.45 -5.05 8.42
C GLY A 193 -6.28 -6.57 8.46
N THR A 194 -5.80 -7.15 7.36
CA THR A 194 -5.57 -8.59 7.22
C THR A 194 -4.49 -9.08 8.20
N LEU A 195 -3.35 -8.37 8.30
CA LEU A 195 -2.31 -8.70 9.28
C LEU A 195 -2.82 -8.61 10.72
N SER A 196 -3.57 -7.56 11.06
CA SER A 196 -4.13 -7.39 12.40
C SER A 196 -5.02 -8.58 12.79
N THR A 197 -5.86 -9.05 11.87
CA THR A 197 -6.73 -10.21 12.09
C THR A 197 -5.93 -11.50 12.22
N GLY A 198 -4.92 -11.70 11.36
CA GLY A 198 -4.00 -12.84 11.44
C GLY A 198 -3.26 -12.89 12.77
N TYR A 199 -2.69 -11.77 13.22
CA TYR A 199 -2.03 -11.65 14.51
C TYR A 199 -2.97 -11.96 15.68
N LEU A 200 -4.19 -11.38 15.69
CA LEU A 200 -5.15 -11.61 16.77
C LEU A 200 -5.59 -13.07 16.84
N THR A 201 -5.81 -13.72 15.69
CA THR A 201 -6.12 -15.15 15.61
C THR A 201 -4.96 -16.01 16.15
N ALA A 202 -3.73 -15.70 15.75
CA ALA A 202 -2.53 -16.39 16.23
C ALA A 202 -2.33 -16.20 17.75
N LEU A 203 -2.54 -14.99 18.26
CA LEU A 203 -2.44 -14.67 19.68
C LEU A 203 -3.49 -15.42 20.51
N ASP A 204 -4.74 -15.47 20.03
CA ASP A 204 -5.83 -16.16 20.72
C ASP A 204 -5.54 -17.66 20.79
N TYR A 205 -5.14 -18.27 19.67
CA TYR A 205 -4.68 -19.65 19.65
C TYR A 205 -3.52 -19.90 20.62
N ALA A 206 -2.51 -19.05 20.63
CA ALA A 206 -1.32 -19.21 21.47
C ALA A 206 -1.63 -19.11 22.97
N LYS A 207 -2.63 -18.32 23.37
CA LYS A 207 -3.10 -18.22 24.76
C LYS A 207 -3.86 -19.44 25.23
N GLN A 208 -4.41 -20.23 24.32
CA GLN A 208 -5.23 -21.41 24.65
C GLN A 208 -4.45 -22.71 24.48
N ARG A 209 -3.53 -22.76 23.52
CA ARG A 209 -2.77 -23.96 23.19
C ARG A 209 -1.72 -24.26 24.26
N VAL A 210 -1.92 -25.37 25.00
CA VAL A 210 -0.96 -25.90 25.98
C VAL A 210 -0.08 -26.95 25.31
N GLN A 211 1.26 -26.75 25.35
CA GLN A 211 2.21 -27.66 24.73
C GLN A 211 3.62 -27.49 25.33
N GLY A 212 4.17 -28.57 25.90
CA GLY A 212 5.51 -28.53 26.48
C GLY A 212 5.57 -27.85 27.87
N ALA A 213 6.67 -28.03 28.57
CA ALA A 213 6.99 -27.33 29.81
C ALA A 213 7.67 -25.99 29.50
N ASP A 214 7.69 -25.08 30.46
CA ASP A 214 8.51 -23.86 30.35
C ASP A 214 9.98 -24.24 30.07
N LEU A 215 10.66 -23.44 29.20
CA LEU A 215 12.04 -23.74 28.82
C LEU A 215 12.99 -23.83 30.02
N THR A 216 12.74 -23.05 31.07
CA THR A 216 13.53 -23.09 32.32
C THR A 216 13.35 -24.38 33.12
N GLN A 217 12.33 -25.15 32.82
CA GLN A 217 11.98 -26.42 33.47
C GLN A 217 12.10 -27.65 32.52
N MET A 218 12.77 -27.50 31.38
CA MET A 218 12.81 -28.51 30.32
C MET A 218 13.43 -29.85 30.75
N THR A 219 14.27 -29.84 31.77
CA THR A 219 14.91 -31.04 32.31
C THR A 219 14.03 -31.80 33.30
N ASP A 220 13.02 -31.17 33.88
CA ASP A 220 12.05 -31.79 34.78
C ASP A 220 10.91 -32.43 33.97
N LYS A 221 10.89 -33.77 33.93
CA LYS A 221 9.82 -34.52 33.23
C LYS A 221 8.44 -34.36 33.86
N ALA A 222 8.39 -33.99 35.16
CA ALA A 222 7.14 -33.74 35.89
C ALA A 222 6.65 -32.28 35.79
N ALA A 223 7.42 -31.39 35.19
CA ALA A 223 7.04 -29.99 35.06
C ALA A 223 5.68 -29.81 34.36
N PRO A 224 4.84 -28.89 34.84
CA PRO A 224 3.54 -28.62 34.24
C PRO A 224 3.68 -28.11 32.81
N ARG A 225 2.71 -28.49 31.96
CA ARG A 225 2.64 -27.94 30.59
C ARG A 225 2.10 -26.53 30.63
N VAL A 226 2.66 -25.68 29.81
CA VAL A 226 2.29 -24.25 29.71
C VAL A 226 1.66 -23.90 28.36
N THR A 227 0.97 -22.79 28.29
CA THR A 227 0.51 -22.25 27.00
C THR A 227 1.71 -21.85 26.13
N ILE A 228 1.58 -21.96 24.82
CA ILE A 228 2.72 -21.71 23.93
C ILE A 228 3.22 -20.26 23.95
N THR A 229 2.46 -19.32 24.53
CA THR A 229 2.93 -17.96 24.82
C THR A 229 4.11 -17.90 25.79
N HIS A 230 4.42 -18.98 26.52
CA HIS A 230 5.57 -19.07 27.42
C HIS A 230 6.86 -19.46 26.68
N HIS A 231 6.76 -19.97 25.45
CA HIS A 231 7.94 -20.32 24.68
C HIS A 231 8.57 -19.09 24.03
N PRO A 232 9.90 -18.89 24.18
CA PRO A 232 10.58 -17.66 23.76
C PRO A 232 10.38 -17.31 22.28
N ASP A 233 10.50 -18.29 21.36
CA ASP A 233 10.37 -18.02 19.93
C ASP A 233 8.93 -17.69 19.53
N VAL A 234 7.93 -18.33 20.14
CA VAL A 234 6.52 -17.97 19.93
C VAL A 234 6.26 -16.52 20.38
N ARG A 235 6.80 -16.12 21.55
CA ARG A 235 6.72 -14.73 22.02
C ARG A 235 7.38 -13.73 21.09
N ARG A 236 8.59 -14.05 20.63
CA ARG A 236 9.32 -13.24 19.66
C ARG A 236 8.49 -13.05 18.37
N SER A 237 7.95 -14.13 17.83
CA SER A 237 7.13 -14.12 16.62
C SER A 237 5.86 -13.31 16.81
N LEU A 238 5.11 -13.51 17.90
CA LEU A 238 3.91 -12.71 18.21
C LEU A 238 4.22 -11.22 18.40
N MET A 239 5.37 -10.89 19.02
CA MET A 239 5.77 -9.51 19.19
C MET A 239 6.14 -8.85 17.86
N MET A 240 6.79 -9.58 16.94
CA MET A 240 7.10 -9.09 15.59
C MET A 240 5.83 -8.83 14.78
N GLN A 241 4.88 -9.76 14.77
CA GLN A 241 3.57 -9.61 14.15
C GLN A 241 2.84 -8.35 14.67
N LYS A 242 2.83 -8.19 16.00
CA LYS A 242 2.23 -7.02 16.67
C LYS A 242 2.94 -5.73 16.27
N ALA A 243 4.27 -5.73 16.25
CA ALA A 243 5.06 -4.55 15.93
C ALA A 243 4.80 -4.07 14.49
N TYR A 244 4.75 -4.97 13.52
CA TYR A 244 4.40 -4.60 12.15
C TYR A 244 2.91 -4.22 12.00
N ALA A 245 1.98 -4.90 12.66
CA ALA A 245 0.57 -4.54 12.62
C ALA A 245 0.31 -3.14 13.17
N GLU A 246 0.96 -2.76 14.26
CA GLU A 246 0.85 -1.42 14.86
C GLU A 246 1.68 -0.38 14.11
N GLY A 247 2.89 -0.74 13.67
CA GLY A 247 3.80 0.14 12.95
C GLY A 247 3.28 0.52 11.57
N LEU A 248 2.80 -0.42 10.79
CA LEU A 248 2.17 -0.14 9.49
C LEU A 248 0.92 0.73 9.65
N ARG A 249 0.12 0.49 10.69
CA ARG A 249 -1.06 1.31 10.99
C ARG A 249 -0.67 2.76 11.29
N VAL A 250 0.39 3.00 12.03
CA VAL A 250 0.80 4.37 12.35
C VAL A 250 1.44 5.07 11.17
N VAL A 251 2.15 4.35 10.27
CA VAL A 251 2.61 4.91 8.98
C VAL A 251 1.42 5.32 8.12
N TYR A 252 0.40 4.48 8.02
CA TYR A 252 -0.83 4.81 7.32
C TYR A 252 -1.52 6.05 7.91
N LEU A 253 -1.68 6.11 9.24
CA LEU A 253 -2.30 7.26 9.90
C LEU A 253 -1.47 8.53 9.73
N TYR A 254 -0.16 8.45 9.77
CA TYR A 254 0.72 9.58 9.48
C TYR A 254 0.54 10.08 8.04
N THR A 255 0.42 9.17 7.07
CA THR A 255 0.10 9.54 5.69
C THR A 255 -1.27 10.19 5.59
N ALA A 256 -2.28 9.66 6.29
CA ALA A 256 -3.62 10.22 6.30
C ALA A 256 -3.68 11.64 6.88
N THR A 257 -2.88 11.95 7.92
CA THR A 257 -2.80 13.33 8.44
C THR A 257 -2.23 14.31 7.41
N ILE A 258 -1.28 13.89 6.58
CA ILE A 258 -0.79 14.71 5.47
C ILE A 258 -1.88 14.94 4.42
N GLN A 259 -2.70 13.92 4.12
CA GLN A 259 -3.84 14.08 3.21
C GLN A 259 -4.91 15.02 3.78
N ASP A 260 -5.16 14.98 5.08
CA ASP A 260 -6.07 15.92 5.76
C ASP A 260 -5.51 17.37 5.70
N GLU A 261 -4.19 17.55 5.83
CA GLU A 261 -3.53 18.86 5.67
C GLU A 261 -3.69 19.40 4.23
N ILE A 262 -3.55 18.55 3.22
CA ILE A 262 -3.77 18.92 1.81
C ILE A 262 -5.23 19.37 1.63
N ALA A 263 -6.20 18.56 2.03
CA ALA A 263 -7.62 18.87 1.87
C ALA A 263 -8.03 20.15 2.62
N ALA A 264 -7.54 20.35 3.84
CA ALA A 264 -7.78 21.58 4.60
C ALA A 264 -7.10 22.81 3.99
N GLY A 265 -5.90 22.65 3.44
CA GLY A 265 -5.17 23.71 2.76
C GLY A 265 -5.85 24.13 1.47
N GLU A 266 -6.25 23.18 0.62
CA GLU A 266 -7.03 23.44 -0.60
C GLU A 266 -8.33 24.21 -0.30
N ALA A 267 -9.06 23.79 0.74
CA ALA A 267 -10.30 24.44 1.16
C ALA A 267 -10.10 25.90 1.65
N THR A 268 -8.92 26.23 2.17
CA THR A 268 -8.58 27.57 2.69
C THR A 268 -7.73 28.41 1.74
N GLY A 269 -7.25 27.82 0.63
CA GLY A 269 -6.35 28.47 -0.32
C GLY A 269 -4.90 28.60 0.18
N ALA A 270 -4.49 27.76 1.16
CA ALA A 270 -3.12 27.68 1.63
C ALA A 270 -2.21 26.93 0.63
N ASP A 271 -0.90 27.19 0.70
CA ASP A 271 0.07 26.44 -0.11
C ASP A 271 0.24 25.02 0.45
N VAL A 272 -0.17 24.01 -0.32
CA VAL A 272 -0.09 22.59 0.04
C VAL A 272 1.02 21.83 -0.68
N ASN A 273 1.85 22.50 -1.46
CA ASN A 273 2.83 21.87 -2.35
C ASN A 273 3.80 20.92 -1.63
N LEU A 274 4.26 21.25 -0.44
CA LEU A 274 5.14 20.38 0.33
C LEU A 274 4.37 19.15 0.86
N ALA A 275 3.15 19.32 1.35
CA ALA A 275 2.30 18.24 1.83
C ALA A 275 1.99 17.23 0.71
N GLU A 276 1.66 17.71 -0.50
CA GLU A 276 1.46 16.86 -1.70
C GLU A 276 2.71 16.03 -2.01
N ARG A 277 3.91 16.64 -1.98
CA ARG A 277 5.19 15.91 -2.20
C ARG A 277 5.46 14.87 -1.11
N VAL A 278 5.16 15.18 0.15
CA VAL A 278 5.31 14.24 1.26
C VAL A 278 4.31 13.09 1.14
N ASN A 279 3.05 13.36 0.80
CA ASN A 279 2.06 12.33 0.49
C ASN A 279 2.58 11.39 -0.62
N ASP A 280 3.04 11.96 -1.71
CA ASP A 280 3.62 11.26 -2.84
C ASP A 280 4.79 10.33 -2.45
N LEU A 281 5.68 10.78 -1.54
CA LEU A 281 6.79 10.00 -1.01
C LEU A 281 6.30 8.81 -0.17
N LEU A 282 5.23 9.00 0.62
CA LEU A 282 4.73 8.01 1.56
C LEU A 282 3.90 6.90 0.90
N LEU A 283 3.21 7.18 -0.21
CA LEU A 283 2.32 6.21 -0.87
C LEU A 283 3.02 4.90 -1.29
N PRO A 284 4.22 4.90 -1.92
CA PRO A 284 4.96 3.67 -2.20
C PRO A 284 5.35 2.89 -0.93
N ILE A 285 5.55 3.58 0.20
CA ILE A 285 5.85 2.95 1.48
C ILE A 285 4.59 2.29 2.04
N VAL A 286 3.47 3.02 2.12
CA VAL A 286 2.19 2.47 2.59
C VAL A 286 1.80 1.23 1.79
N LYS A 287 1.88 1.28 0.46
CA LYS A 287 1.53 0.15 -0.41
C LYS A 287 2.62 -0.91 -0.45
N GLY A 288 3.85 -0.55 -0.79
CA GLY A 288 4.93 -1.51 -1.07
C GLY A 288 5.44 -2.18 0.21
N VAL A 289 5.86 -1.40 1.21
CA VAL A 289 6.31 -1.95 2.49
C VAL A 289 5.15 -2.58 3.25
N GLY A 290 3.97 -1.91 3.24
CA GLY A 290 2.77 -2.41 3.91
C GLY A 290 2.39 -3.80 3.45
N SER A 291 2.33 -4.03 2.14
CA SER A 291 1.95 -5.34 1.58
C SER A 291 3.01 -6.43 1.83
N GLU A 292 4.29 -6.15 1.64
CA GLU A 292 5.36 -7.14 1.86
C GLU A 292 5.47 -7.54 3.33
N ARG A 293 5.54 -6.56 4.24
CA ARG A 293 5.64 -6.84 5.68
C ARG A 293 4.39 -7.52 6.23
N ALA A 294 3.20 -7.14 5.76
CA ALA A 294 1.98 -7.86 6.15
C ALA A 294 1.98 -9.31 5.68
N TYR A 295 2.39 -9.58 4.45
CA TYR A 295 2.47 -10.93 3.90
C TYR A 295 3.49 -11.80 4.68
N GLU A 296 4.69 -11.29 4.94
CA GLU A 296 5.70 -11.96 5.74
C GLU A 296 5.18 -12.33 7.14
N GLN A 297 4.50 -11.38 7.80
CA GLN A 297 4.00 -11.59 9.15
C GLN A 297 2.76 -12.49 9.20
N LEU A 298 1.94 -12.54 8.16
CA LEU A 298 0.85 -13.52 8.04
C LEU A 298 1.37 -14.96 7.96
N ALA A 299 2.50 -15.18 7.29
CA ALA A 299 3.16 -16.49 7.31
C ALA A 299 3.62 -16.86 8.72
N GLN A 300 4.12 -15.90 9.52
CA GLN A 300 4.44 -16.11 10.93
C GLN A 300 3.18 -16.36 11.80
N SER A 301 2.07 -15.71 11.47
CA SER A 301 0.78 -15.96 12.13
C SER A 301 0.34 -17.42 11.94
N LEU A 302 0.42 -17.93 10.71
CA LEU A 302 0.14 -19.34 10.40
C LEU A 302 1.09 -20.27 11.14
N GLN A 303 2.39 -19.97 11.11
CA GLN A 303 3.43 -20.75 11.80
C GLN A 303 3.14 -20.90 13.32
N THR A 304 2.57 -19.85 13.94
CA THR A 304 2.20 -19.87 15.36
C THR A 304 1.18 -20.98 15.70
N LEU A 305 0.31 -21.34 14.75
CA LEU A 305 -0.67 -22.42 14.92
C LEU A 305 -0.06 -23.82 14.73
N GLY A 306 1.19 -23.92 14.25
CA GLY A 306 1.82 -25.20 13.91
C GLY A 306 1.04 -25.93 12.82
N GLY A 307 0.93 -27.26 12.91
CA GLY A 307 0.19 -28.07 11.93
C GLY A 307 -1.28 -27.66 11.76
N SER A 308 -1.92 -27.12 12.79
CA SER A 308 -3.31 -26.63 12.71
C SER A 308 -3.45 -25.45 11.77
N GLY A 309 -2.41 -24.61 11.62
CA GLY A 309 -2.43 -23.47 10.71
C GLY A 309 -2.51 -23.87 9.22
N TYR A 310 -2.15 -25.09 8.88
CA TYR A 310 -2.23 -25.61 7.51
C TYR A 310 -3.62 -26.12 7.12
N LEU A 311 -4.54 -26.16 8.09
CA LEU A 311 -5.90 -26.66 7.91
C LEU A 311 -6.84 -25.49 7.59
N GLN A 312 -7.87 -25.77 6.76
CA GLN A 312 -8.92 -24.80 6.44
C GLN A 312 -9.91 -24.52 7.59
N ASP A 313 -9.73 -25.20 8.72
CA ASP A 313 -10.46 -24.93 9.97
C ASP A 313 -10.13 -23.57 10.57
N TYR A 314 -8.99 -22.98 10.18
CA TYR A 314 -8.50 -21.67 10.61
C TYR A 314 -8.39 -20.73 9.41
N PRO A 315 -8.75 -19.43 9.55
CA PRO A 315 -8.85 -18.51 8.41
C PRO A 315 -7.50 -17.99 7.90
N ILE A 316 -6.38 -18.24 8.61
CA ILE A 316 -5.08 -17.63 8.28
C ILE A 316 -4.55 -18.11 6.93
N GLU A 317 -4.79 -19.36 6.54
CA GLU A 317 -4.39 -19.87 5.24
C GLU A 317 -5.04 -19.06 4.10
N GLN A 318 -6.32 -18.72 4.26
CA GLN A 318 -7.03 -17.86 3.31
C GLN A 318 -6.47 -16.44 3.32
N TYR A 319 -6.17 -15.88 4.50
CA TYR A 319 -5.59 -14.53 4.59
C TYR A 319 -4.26 -14.43 3.86
N ILE A 320 -3.42 -15.45 3.92
CA ILE A 320 -2.15 -15.51 3.17
C ILE A 320 -2.42 -15.50 1.67
N ARG A 321 -3.36 -16.34 1.19
CA ARG A 321 -3.72 -16.39 -0.23
C ARG A 321 -4.31 -15.05 -0.71
N ASP A 322 -5.15 -14.43 0.11
CA ASP A 322 -5.81 -13.15 -0.21
C ASP A 322 -4.85 -11.95 -0.11
N ALA A 323 -3.83 -12.03 0.75
CA ALA A 323 -2.85 -10.96 0.92
C ALA A 323 -1.77 -10.94 -0.18
N LYS A 324 -1.49 -12.09 -0.83
CA LYS A 324 -0.39 -12.14 -1.81
C LYS A 324 -0.57 -11.18 -2.97
N ILE A 325 -1.79 -10.94 -3.41
CA ILE A 325 -2.07 -10.01 -4.50
C ILE A 325 -1.62 -8.57 -4.16
N ASP A 326 -1.62 -8.19 -2.89
CA ASP A 326 -1.27 -6.84 -2.45
C ASP A 326 0.19 -6.45 -2.81
N THR A 327 1.09 -7.44 -2.95
CA THR A 327 2.46 -7.21 -3.39
C THR A 327 2.61 -7.13 -4.91
N LEU A 328 1.58 -7.49 -5.67
CA LEU A 328 1.63 -7.66 -7.13
C LEU A 328 0.89 -6.57 -7.89
N TYR A 329 -0.39 -6.30 -7.54
CA TYR A 329 -1.21 -5.32 -8.24
C TYR A 329 -0.86 -3.88 -7.85
N GLU A 330 -1.38 -2.89 -8.55
CA GLU A 330 -1.09 -1.45 -8.38
C GLU A 330 0.42 -1.13 -8.48
N GLY A 331 1.14 -1.89 -9.29
CA GLY A 331 2.59 -1.92 -9.37
C GLY A 331 3.21 -2.89 -8.36
N THR A 332 4.01 -3.82 -8.87
CA THR A 332 4.79 -4.74 -8.02
C THR A 332 5.70 -3.98 -7.07
N THR A 333 6.20 -4.63 -6.02
CA THR A 333 7.10 -3.97 -5.06
C THR A 333 8.34 -3.37 -5.73
N ALA A 334 8.87 -3.98 -6.79
CA ALA A 334 9.96 -3.41 -7.57
C ALA A 334 9.56 -2.12 -8.28
N ILE A 335 8.34 -2.05 -8.85
CA ILE A 335 7.81 -0.82 -9.48
C ILE A 335 7.59 0.27 -8.42
N GLN A 336 7.08 -0.08 -7.23
CA GLN A 336 6.96 0.87 -6.11
C GLN A 336 8.33 1.42 -5.71
N ALA A 337 9.35 0.57 -5.64
CA ALA A 337 10.71 0.96 -5.26
C ALA A 337 11.38 1.87 -6.32
N GLN A 338 11.17 1.60 -7.60
CA GLN A 338 11.63 2.46 -8.69
C GLN A 338 10.89 3.80 -8.69
N ASP A 339 9.57 3.81 -8.54
CA ASP A 339 8.75 5.02 -8.43
C ASP A 339 9.23 5.87 -7.24
N PHE A 340 9.44 5.25 -6.08
CA PHE A 340 9.97 5.88 -4.88
C PHE A 340 11.31 6.57 -5.14
N PHE A 341 12.30 5.87 -5.71
CA PHE A 341 13.61 6.44 -5.91
C PHE A 341 13.62 7.49 -7.03
N PHE A 342 13.20 7.12 -8.26
CA PHE A 342 13.37 7.99 -9.41
C PHE A 342 12.41 9.19 -9.41
N ARG A 343 11.16 8.99 -8.99
CA ARG A 343 10.15 10.05 -9.05
C ARG A 343 10.02 10.81 -7.74
N LYS A 344 9.93 10.09 -6.60
CA LYS A 344 9.61 10.70 -5.32
C LYS A 344 10.84 11.22 -4.56
N ILE A 345 12.06 10.82 -4.98
CA ILE A 345 13.30 11.35 -4.44
C ILE A 345 14.06 12.17 -5.49
N ILE A 346 14.48 11.55 -6.60
CA ILE A 346 15.38 12.22 -7.56
C ILE A 346 14.67 13.37 -8.29
N ARG A 347 13.48 13.13 -8.85
CA ARG A 347 12.72 14.18 -9.54
C ARG A 347 12.24 15.27 -8.59
N ASP A 348 11.87 14.91 -7.37
CA ASP A 348 11.51 15.84 -6.28
C ASP A 348 12.69 16.65 -5.75
N LYS A 349 13.93 16.30 -6.13
CA LYS A 349 15.17 16.87 -5.59
C LYS A 349 15.31 16.68 -4.08
N GLY A 350 14.68 15.63 -3.53
CA GLY A 350 14.77 15.24 -2.14
C GLY A 350 14.03 16.13 -1.13
N GLN A 351 13.14 17.03 -1.58
CA GLN A 351 12.46 17.98 -0.68
C GLN A 351 11.56 17.28 0.33
N ALA A 352 10.69 16.36 -0.14
CA ALA A 352 9.84 15.56 0.74
C ALA A 352 10.63 14.67 1.71
N LEU A 353 11.70 14.05 1.21
CA LEU A 353 12.59 13.23 2.03
C LEU A 353 13.29 14.06 3.10
N ALA A 354 13.75 15.27 2.76
CA ALA A 354 14.37 16.19 3.72
C ALA A 354 13.39 16.61 4.83
N TYR A 355 12.14 16.85 4.49
CA TYR A 355 11.09 17.13 5.48
C TYR A 355 10.92 15.96 6.45
N VAL A 356 10.73 14.74 5.96
CA VAL A 356 10.54 13.55 6.81
C VAL A 356 11.79 13.27 7.67
N ASN A 357 12.99 13.40 7.10
CA ASN A 357 14.24 13.28 7.86
C ASN A 357 14.35 14.35 8.95
N GLY A 358 13.90 15.58 8.68
CA GLY A 358 13.82 16.66 9.66
C GLY A 358 12.89 16.33 10.83
N GLU A 359 11.73 15.75 10.57
CA GLU A 359 10.80 15.28 11.60
C GLU A 359 11.41 14.17 12.48
N ILE A 360 12.13 13.23 11.86
CA ILE A 360 12.84 12.17 12.61
C ILE A 360 13.95 12.79 13.47
N GLN A 361 14.75 13.71 12.92
CA GLN A 361 15.82 14.38 13.63
C GLN A 361 15.28 15.23 14.79
N ALA A 362 14.20 15.98 14.56
CA ALA A 362 13.54 16.75 15.62
C ALA A 362 13.06 15.86 16.77
N PHE A 363 12.55 14.66 16.45
CA PHE A 363 12.21 13.66 17.47
C PHE A 363 13.45 13.17 18.25
N LEU A 364 14.56 12.95 17.56
CA LEU A 364 15.82 12.52 18.20
C LEU A 364 16.41 13.59 19.11
N ASP A 365 16.32 14.85 18.73
CA ASP A 365 16.84 15.99 19.48
C ASP A 365 15.94 16.39 20.66
N ALA A 366 14.65 16.09 20.60
CA ALA A 366 13.70 16.41 21.65
C ALA A 366 13.94 15.56 22.91
N GLU A 367 13.82 16.18 24.09
CA GLU A 367 13.73 15.45 25.34
C GLU A 367 12.39 14.70 25.43
N GLY A 368 12.42 13.46 25.91
CA GLY A 368 11.18 12.66 26.08
C GLY A 368 11.45 11.22 26.50
N GLY A 369 10.40 10.54 26.97
CA GLY A 369 10.48 9.16 27.44
C GLY A 369 11.21 8.99 28.77
N ASN A 370 11.43 10.05 29.55
CA ASN A 370 12.05 10.04 30.89
C ASN A 370 13.38 9.27 30.92
N GLY A 371 14.19 9.35 29.86
CA GLY A 371 15.44 8.63 29.68
C GLY A 371 15.30 7.13 29.41
N ARG A 372 14.08 6.58 29.47
CA ARG A 372 13.82 5.13 29.31
C ARG A 372 13.98 4.62 27.86
N LEU A 373 13.97 5.50 26.86
CA LEU A 373 14.11 5.18 25.44
C LEU A 373 15.47 5.61 24.85
N LYS A 374 16.48 5.80 25.67
CA LYS A 374 17.80 6.32 25.21
C LYS A 374 18.44 5.37 24.18
N VAL A 375 18.52 4.08 24.50
CA VAL A 375 19.12 3.07 23.61
C VAL A 375 18.33 2.95 22.30
N GLU A 376 17.01 2.97 22.39
CA GLU A 376 16.14 2.87 21.23
C GLU A 376 16.26 4.09 20.30
N ARG A 377 16.46 5.29 20.85
CA ARG A 377 16.74 6.52 20.08
C ARG A 377 18.12 6.49 19.42
N GLU A 378 19.14 5.97 20.10
CA GLU A 378 20.48 5.77 19.53
C GLU A 378 20.42 4.79 18.33
N LEU A 379 19.65 3.70 18.44
CA LEU A 379 19.41 2.77 17.35
C LEU A 379 18.65 3.41 16.18
N LEU A 380 17.66 4.26 16.46
CA LEU A 380 16.95 5.02 15.43
C LEU A 380 17.89 6.01 14.71
N ALA A 381 18.75 6.73 15.43
CA ALA A 381 19.73 7.64 14.84
C ALA A 381 20.72 6.91 13.92
N THR A 382 21.18 5.73 14.33
CA THR A 382 22.01 4.86 13.48
C THR A 382 21.26 4.43 12.24
N ALA A 383 20.02 3.97 12.39
CA ALA A 383 19.17 3.55 11.27
C ALA A 383 18.90 4.68 10.27
N LEU A 384 18.67 5.91 10.75
CA LEU A 384 18.53 7.10 9.90
C LEU A 384 19.80 7.33 9.06
N THR A 385 20.97 7.28 9.71
CA THR A 385 22.27 7.43 9.03
C THR A 385 22.47 6.34 7.98
N ASP A 386 22.14 5.08 8.29
CA ASP A 386 22.28 3.96 7.37
C ASP A 386 21.37 4.10 6.13
N VAL A 387 20.11 4.50 6.32
CA VAL A 387 19.18 4.74 5.21
C VAL A 387 19.64 5.90 4.33
N GLN A 388 20.13 7.00 4.93
CA GLN A 388 20.70 8.12 4.18
C GLN A 388 21.91 7.67 3.34
N ALA A 389 22.78 6.83 3.89
CA ALA A 389 23.93 6.28 3.17
C ALA A 389 23.50 5.36 2.00
N MET A 390 22.47 4.52 2.18
CA MET A 390 21.90 3.70 1.10
C MET A 390 21.40 4.58 -0.06
N LEU A 391 20.66 5.64 0.23
CA LEU A 391 20.15 6.57 -0.78
C LEU A 391 21.27 7.36 -1.46
N ALA A 392 22.31 7.73 -0.71
CA ALA A 392 23.51 8.39 -1.26
C ALA A 392 24.25 7.46 -2.23
N ALA A 393 24.43 6.19 -1.89
CA ALA A 393 25.06 5.19 -2.77
C ALA A 393 24.26 5.01 -4.07
N MET A 394 22.95 4.84 -4.00
CA MET A 394 22.09 4.75 -5.19
C MET A 394 22.12 6.02 -6.04
N THR A 395 22.23 7.20 -5.41
CA THR A 395 22.35 8.47 -6.14
C THR A 395 23.70 8.57 -6.84
N ALA A 396 24.79 8.10 -6.21
CA ALA A 396 26.11 8.03 -6.83
C ALA A 396 26.10 7.10 -8.05
N ASP A 397 25.49 5.91 -7.96
CA ASP A 397 25.34 4.99 -9.08
C ASP A 397 24.51 5.61 -10.22
N LEU A 398 23.44 6.33 -9.90
CA LEU A 398 22.65 7.06 -10.91
C LEU A 398 23.49 8.14 -11.61
N MET A 399 24.36 8.84 -10.91
CA MET A 399 25.26 9.83 -11.51
C MET A 399 26.34 9.17 -12.38
N ALA A 400 26.90 8.05 -11.93
CA ALA A 400 27.86 7.25 -12.70
C ALA A 400 27.26 6.72 -14.01
N ALA A 401 25.95 6.51 -14.07
CA ALA A 401 25.25 6.07 -15.27
C ALA A 401 25.32 7.05 -16.45
N ARG A 402 25.79 8.28 -16.25
CA ARG A 402 26.08 9.25 -17.32
C ARG A 402 27.29 8.85 -18.16
N GLU A 403 28.24 8.14 -17.55
CA GLU A 403 29.45 7.67 -18.18
C GLU A 403 29.35 6.18 -18.54
N ASP A 404 28.75 5.39 -17.65
CA ASP A 404 28.50 3.97 -17.83
C ASP A 404 27.02 3.63 -17.48
N THR A 405 26.20 3.45 -18.51
CA THR A 405 24.76 3.16 -18.37
C THR A 405 24.48 1.88 -17.58
N ALA A 406 25.41 0.92 -17.51
CA ALA A 406 25.26 -0.30 -16.72
C ALA A 406 25.15 -0.02 -15.21
N SER A 407 25.64 1.14 -14.74
CA SER A 407 25.47 1.58 -13.35
C SER A 407 23.99 1.71 -12.94
N LEU A 408 23.05 1.87 -13.89
CA LEU A 408 21.61 1.84 -13.60
C LEU A 408 21.14 0.48 -13.07
N TYR A 409 21.80 -0.62 -13.43
CA TYR A 409 21.46 -1.92 -12.88
C TYR A 409 21.65 -1.96 -11.36
N LYS A 410 22.69 -1.32 -10.83
CA LYS A 410 22.93 -1.24 -9.39
C LYS A 410 21.80 -0.54 -8.66
N VAL A 411 21.29 0.56 -9.24
CA VAL A 411 20.09 1.26 -8.70
C VAL A 411 18.90 0.32 -8.66
N GLY A 412 18.65 -0.42 -9.75
CA GLY A 412 17.58 -1.41 -9.82
C GLY A 412 17.71 -2.51 -8.76
N LEU A 413 18.89 -3.09 -8.61
CA LEU A 413 19.21 -4.17 -7.67
C LEU A 413 19.08 -3.73 -6.20
N ALA A 414 19.37 -2.45 -5.90
CA ALA A 414 19.27 -1.89 -4.55
C ALA A 414 17.87 -1.40 -4.18
N SER A 415 17.01 -1.09 -5.16
CA SER A 415 15.78 -0.29 -4.98
C SER A 415 14.79 -0.89 -3.98
N VAL A 416 14.47 -2.19 -4.07
CA VAL A 416 13.51 -2.85 -3.17
C VAL A 416 14.05 -2.88 -1.73
N ARG A 417 15.34 -3.23 -1.57
CA ARG A 417 15.99 -3.25 -0.24
C ARG A 417 15.91 -1.88 0.42
N THR A 418 16.17 -0.82 -0.35
CA THR A 418 16.14 0.56 0.15
C THR A 418 14.71 0.98 0.52
N LEU A 419 13.71 0.70 -0.32
CA LEU A 419 12.31 0.98 -0.01
C LEU A 419 11.88 0.31 1.31
N LEU A 420 12.18 -0.98 1.48
CA LEU A 420 11.85 -1.72 2.71
C LEU A 420 12.60 -1.16 3.92
N SER A 421 13.84 -0.69 3.75
CA SER A 421 14.64 -0.10 4.84
C SER A 421 14.10 1.27 5.27
N VAL A 422 13.67 2.11 4.32
CA VAL A 422 12.97 3.37 4.63
C VAL A 422 11.67 3.09 5.39
N GLY A 423 10.91 2.09 4.98
CA GLY A 423 9.68 1.69 5.68
C GLY A 423 9.95 1.23 7.11
N ASP A 424 10.95 0.38 7.33
CA ASP A 424 11.33 -0.07 8.68
C ASP A 424 11.84 1.09 9.55
N LEU A 425 12.57 2.07 8.98
CA LEU A 425 12.98 3.29 9.68
C LEU A 425 11.75 4.10 10.14
N LEU A 426 10.78 4.34 9.26
CA LEU A 426 9.56 5.09 9.59
C LEU A 426 8.72 4.37 10.64
N ILE A 427 8.58 3.06 10.55
CA ILE A 427 7.89 2.24 11.55
C ILE A 427 8.58 2.40 12.91
N GLY A 428 9.90 2.28 12.96
CA GLY A 428 10.68 2.43 14.20
C GLY A 428 10.49 3.80 14.84
N TRP A 429 10.60 4.87 14.05
CA TRP A 429 10.37 6.23 14.49
C TRP A 429 8.96 6.42 15.08
N LEU A 430 7.93 6.05 14.33
CA LEU A 430 6.53 6.28 14.74
C LEU A 430 6.11 5.40 15.92
N LEU A 431 6.65 4.18 16.05
CA LEU A 431 6.46 3.36 17.24
C LEU A 431 7.12 4.00 18.47
N LEU A 432 8.31 4.61 18.35
CA LEU A 432 8.97 5.32 19.43
C LEU A 432 8.21 6.59 19.82
N ARG A 433 7.60 7.31 18.88
CA ARG A 433 6.65 8.40 19.19
C ARG A 433 5.48 7.91 20.04
N GLN A 434 4.85 6.76 19.66
CA GLN A 434 3.78 6.15 20.46
C GLN A 434 4.28 5.76 21.87
N ALA A 435 5.49 5.21 21.98
CA ALA A 435 6.05 4.84 23.27
C ALA A 435 6.30 6.05 24.17
N THR A 436 6.71 7.19 23.60
CA THR A 436 6.90 8.44 24.36
C THR A 436 5.57 8.91 24.96
N VAL A 437 4.49 8.91 24.16
CA VAL A 437 3.13 9.24 24.65
C VAL A 437 2.67 8.24 25.73
N ALA A 438 2.92 6.94 25.50
CA ALA A 438 2.54 5.91 26.47
C ALA A 438 3.29 6.07 27.81
N LEU A 439 4.57 6.40 27.79
CA LEU A 439 5.37 6.65 28.99
C LEU A 439 4.87 7.88 29.77
N ALA A 440 4.56 8.99 29.07
CA ALA A 440 4.00 10.17 29.69
C ALA A 440 2.62 9.86 30.37
N THR A 441 1.79 9.07 29.68
CA THR A 441 0.51 8.63 30.26
C THR A 441 0.70 7.74 31.49
N LEU A 442 1.64 6.79 31.46
CA LEU A 442 1.92 5.89 32.59
C LEU A 442 2.51 6.64 33.80
N SER A 443 3.25 7.72 33.59
CA SER A 443 3.81 8.56 34.67
C SER A 443 2.85 9.64 35.16
N GLY A 444 1.70 9.84 34.52
CA GLY A 444 0.75 10.90 34.86
C GLY A 444 1.23 12.30 34.47
N GLU A 445 2.17 12.39 33.54
CA GLU A 445 2.68 13.68 33.03
C GLU A 445 1.72 14.30 32.02
N VAL A 446 1.47 15.60 32.17
CA VAL A 446 0.72 16.38 31.17
C VAL A 446 1.72 16.92 30.15
N SER A 447 1.46 16.66 28.86
CA SER A 447 2.22 17.25 27.76
C SER A 447 1.27 17.77 26.68
N ALA A 448 1.81 18.54 25.74
CA ALA A 448 1.04 18.98 24.56
C ALA A 448 0.44 17.81 23.75
N THR A 449 1.09 16.64 23.80
CA THR A 449 0.63 15.39 23.16
C THR A 449 -0.20 14.50 24.08
N THR A 450 -0.30 14.83 25.37
CA THR A 450 -1.04 14.08 26.40
C THR A 450 -1.81 15.09 27.28
N PRO A 451 -2.92 15.66 26.79
CA PRO A 451 -3.61 16.75 27.48
C PRO A 451 -4.34 16.33 28.78
N SER A 452 -4.38 15.04 29.11
CA SER A 452 -5.02 14.51 30.32
C SER A 452 -3.98 14.05 31.33
N ALA A 453 -4.04 14.65 32.55
CA ALA A 453 -3.24 14.23 33.70
C ALA A 453 -3.76 12.97 34.40
N ALA A 454 -4.82 12.33 33.89
CA ALA A 454 -5.41 11.15 34.51
C ALA A 454 -4.47 9.94 34.34
N THR A 455 -4.01 9.39 35.46
CA THR A 455 -3.32 8.10 35.48
C THR A 455 -4.23 7.04 34.86
N PRO A 456 -3.70 6.21 33.94
CA PRO A 456 -4.54 5.20 33.28
C PRO A 456 -5.13 4.22 34.30
N SER A 457 -6.32 3.75 34.03
CA SER A 457 -6.93 2.72 34.90
C SER A 457 -6.07 1.44 34.91
N ALA A 458 -6.24 0.62 35.94
CA ALA A 458 -5.56 -0.67 36.01
C ALA A 458 -5.83 -1.55 34.76
N LYS A 459 -6.97 -1.35 34.09
CA LYS A 459 -7.33 -2.03 32.84
C LYS A 459 -6.52 -1.53 31.65
N ASP A 460 -6.19 -0.25 31.59
CA ASP A 460 -5.51 0.40 30.45
C ASP A 460 -3.98 0.38 30.58
N THR A 461 -3.46 0.21 31.80
CA THR A 461 -2.01 0.12 32.07
C THR A 461 -1.29 -0.92 31.17
N PRO A 462 -1.80 -2.17 30.97
CA PRO A 462 -1.16 -3.13 30.08
C PRO A 462 -1.12 -2.68 28.60
N PHE A 463 -2.08 -1.89 28.15
CA PHE A 463 -2.09 -1.34 26.80
C PHE A 463 -0.91 -0.38 26.58
N TYR A 464 -0.74 0.59 27.47
CA TYR A 464 0.38 1.56 27.38
C TYR A 464 1.75 0.89 27.59
N ALA A 465 1.86 -0.04 28.55
CA ALA A 465 3.06 -0.83 28.72
C ALA A 465 3.39 -1.66 27.47
N GLY A 466 2.38 -2.20 26.81
CA GLY A 466 2.50 -2.91 25.55
C GLY A 466 3.04 -2.04 24.41
N LYS A 467 2.63 -0.76 24.32
CA LYS A 467 3.17 0.20 23.34
C LYS A 467 4.68 0.45 23.53
N VAL A 468 5.12 0.62 24.77
CA VAL A 468 6.54 0.79 25.09
C VAL A 468 7.33 -0.48 24.73
N ALA A 469 6.79 -1.65 25.08
CA ALA A 469 7.45 -2.93 24.81
C ALA A 469 7.58 -3.19 23.29
N VAL A 470 6.55 -2.91 22.52
CA VAL A 470 6.56 -3.06 21.04
C VAL A 470 7.63 -2.16 20.40
N ALA A 471 7.67 -0.89 20.77
CA ALA A 471 8.64 0.05 20.23
C ALA A 471 10.09 -0.34 20.59
N SER A 472 10.34 -0.70 21.85
CA SER A 472 11.64 -1.17 22.29
C SER A 472 12.08 -2.47 21.60
N PHE A 473 11.17 -3.41 21.43
CA PHE A 473 11.43 -4.65 20.72
C PHE A 473 11.79 -4.38 19.26
N PHE A 474 11.00 -3.58 18.55
CA PHE A 474 11.25 -3.24 17.14
C PHE A 474 12.60 -2.53 16.96
N ALA A 475 12.87 -1.54 17.79
CA ALA A 475 14.14 -0.79 17.75
C ALA A 475 15.36 -1.68 17.96
N LYS A 476 15.27 -2.69 18.83
CA LYS A 476 16.38 -3.60 19.16
C LYS A 476 16.52 -4.80 18.21
N THR A 477 15.47 -5.13 17.46
CA THR A 477 15.48 -6.31 16.58
C THR A 477 15.52 -5.98 15.11
N VAL A 478 14.83 -4.93 14.66
CA VAL A 478 14.70 -4.59 13.24
C VAL A 478 15.66 -3.48 12.82
N LEU A 479 15.75 -2.38 13.58
CA LEU A 479 16.60 -1.25 13.20
C LEU A 479 18.08 -1.62 13.02
N PRO A 480 18.71 -2.49 13.84
CA PRO A 480 20.10 -2.90 13.63
C PRO A 480 20.36 -3.66 12.30
N GLU A 481 19.33 -4.28 11.71
CA GLU A 481 19.48 -4.95 10.42
C GLU A 481 19.76 -3.96 9.28
N LEU A 482 19.40 -2.68 9.44
CA LEU A 482 19.60 -1.65 8.42
C LEU A 482 21.08 -1.42 8.13
N THR A 483 21.95 -1.57 9.13
CA THR A 483 23.41 -1.50 8.94
C THR A 483 23.93 -2.58 7.99
N ALA A 484 23.44 -3.81 8.12
CA ALA A 484 23.80 -4.89 7.20
C ALA A 484 23.23 -4.65 5.80
N ARG A 485 21.99 -4.14 5.71
CA ARG A 485 21.36 -3.81 4.43
C ARG A 485 22.09 -2.66 3.72
N ARG A 486 22.59 -1.69 4.47
CA ARG A 486 23.48 -0.63 3.96
C ARG A 486 24.75 -1.23 3.34
N ALA A 487 25.45 -2.06 4.08
CA ALA A 487 26.69 -2.69 3.58
C ALA A 487 26.45 -3.45 2.26
N VAL A 488 25.34 -4.19 2.16
CA VAL A 488 24.96 -4.89 0.92
C VAL A 488 24.63 -3.89 -0.21
N THR A 489 23.97 -2.77 0.09
CA THR A 489 23.63 -1.76 -0.92
C THR A 489 24.88 -1.06 -1.46
N GLU A 490 25.82 -0.68 -0.58
CA GLU A 490 27.09 -0.04 -0.96
C GLU A 490 28.00 -0.99 -1.74
N ALA A 491 27.89 -2.31 -1.52
CA ALA A 491 28.66 -3.35 -2.24
C ALA A 491 27.99 -3.89 -3.51
N THR A 492 26.84 -3.32 -3.92
CA THR A 492 26.11 -3.82 -5.10
C THR A 492 26.95 -3.65 -6.37
N ASP A 493 27.11 -4.73 -7.12
CA ASP A 493 27.79 -4.77 -8.43
C ASP A 493 26.82 -5.19 -9.56
N THR A 494 27.33 -5.35 -10.77
CA THR A 494 26.56 -5.73 -11.97
C THR A 494 26.72 -7.20 -12.36
N ALA A 495 27.49 -7.99 -11.64
CA ALA A 495 27.86 -9.36 -12.03
C ALA A 495 26.63 -10.26 -12.33
N ILE A 496 25.55 -10.10 -11.56
CA ILE A 496 24.31 -10.87 -11.81
C ILE A 496 23.62 -10.48 -13.12
N MET A 497 23.86 -9.27 -13.64
CA MET A 497 23.29 -8.81 -14.91
C MET A 497 24.10 -9.24 -16.13
N GLU A 498 25.32 -9.69 -15.89
CA GLU A 498 26.23 -10.21 -16.91
C GLU A 498 26.13 -11.75 -17.06
N LEU A 499 25.38 -12.38 -16.14
CA LEU A 499 25.18 -13.83 -16.15
C LEU A 499 24.34 -14.25 -17.36
N ASP A 500 24.78 -15.28 -18.08
CA ASP A 500 24.02 -15.88 -19.17
C ASP A 500 22.68 -16.47 -18.65
N GLU A 501 21.57 -16.24 -19.38
CA GLU A 501 20.24 -16.74 -19.01
C GLU A 501 20.20 -18.26 -18.83
N ALA A 502 21.06 -19.01 -19.54
CA ALA A 502 21.20 -20.46 -19.40
C ALA A 502 21.74 -20.90 -18.03
N ALA A 503 22.27 -19.96 -17.22
CA ALA A 503 22.74 -20.23 -15.86
C ALA A 503 21.64 -20.12 -14.79
N PHE A 504 20.45 -19.65 -15.13
CA PHE A 504 19.26 -19.65 -14.28
C PHE A 504 18.46 -20.93 -14.49
#